data_8358336df491168bae6b4f316f992d9d
#
_entry.id   8358336df491168bae6b4f316f992d9d
#
_cell.length_a   1.000
_cell.length_b   1.000
_cell.length_c   1.000
_cell.angle_alpha   90.00
_cell.angle_beta   90.00
_cell.angle_gamma   90.00
#
_symmetry.space_group_name_H-M   'P 1'
#
loop_
_entity.id
_entity.type
_entity.pdbx_description
1 polymer ?
#
loop_
_entity_poly.entity_id
_entity_poly.type
_entity_poly.pdbx_seq_one_letter_code
_entity_poly.pdbx_strand_id
1 'polypeptide(L)'
;DTANYLYQNINEYLKLKYGLYTALITGSKKLSNSRNIPNDLNPLLTCFSPMSKDKEQLYPKISEGIDLLIATDCISEGQNLQDCDYLINYDIHWNPVRIIQRFGRIDRIGSKNDTITMVNFWPDVTLDAYINLKQRVESRMLISNMASTGDDNILNTDEKDLEYRKIQLQK
;
A
#
# COMPACT_ATOMS: atom_id res chain seq x y z
N ASP A 1 -7.99 15.07 -8.67
CA ASP A 1 -7.13 13.95 -8.30
C ASP A 1 -7.16 13.81 -6.78
N THR A 2 -7.69 12.68 -6.29
CA THR A 2 -7.90 12.37 -4.86
C THR A 2 -6.61 12.50 -4.04
N ALA A 3 -5.49 12.00 -4.56
CA ALA A 3 -4.21 12.06 -3.85
C ALA A 3 -3.74 13.51 -3.62
N ASN A 4 -3.90 14.37 -4.62
CA ASN A 4 -3.55 15.77 -4.51
C ASN A 4 -4.48 16.51 -3.52
N TYR A 5 -5.78 16.20 -3.55
CA TYR A 5 -6.74 16.75 -2.60
C TYR A 5 -6.39 16.36 -1.16
N LEU A 6 -6.11 15.10 -0.90
CA LEU A 6 -5.69 14.62 0.42
C LEU A 6 -4.43 15.35 0.88
N TYR A 7 -3.40 15.39 0.05
CA TYR A 7 -2.16 16.06 0.39
C TYR A 7 -2.39 17.54 0.77
N GLN A 8 -3.15 18.29 -0.03
CA GLN A 8 -3.41 19.70 0.23
C GLN A 8 -4.14 19.93 1.56
N ASN A 9 -5.05 19.04 1.96
CA ASN A 9 -5.85 19.23 3.16
C ASN A 9 -5.18 18.75 4.45
N ILE A 10 -4.24 17.79 4.38
CA ILE A 10 -3.70 17.18 5.60
C ILE A 10 -2.23 17.48 5.87
N ASN A 11 -1.43 17.84 4.86
CA ASN A 11 0.02 17.95 5.03
C ASN A 11 0.45 19.02 6.06
N GLU A 12 -0.15 20.21 6.01
CA GLU A 12 0.16 21.30 6.96
C GLU A 12 -0.38 20.98 8.35
N TYR A 13 -1.57 20.44 8.45
CA TYR A 13 -2.17 20.05 9.72
C TYR A 13 -1.30 19.02 10.44
N LEU A 14 -0.85 17.99 9.75
CA LEU A 14 0.00 16.95 10.32
C LEU A 14 1.35 17.51 10.77
N LYS A 15 1.95 18.39 9.97
CA LYS A 15 3.21 19.04 10.30
C LYS A 15 3.09 19.95 11.52
N LEU A 16 2.08 20.82 11.57
CA LEU A 16 1.90 21.79 12.65
C LEU A 16 1.48 21.13 13.96
N LYS A 17 0.60 20.14 13.89
CA LYS A 17 0.05 19.52 15.10
C LYS A 17 0.90 18.38 15.65
N TYR A 18 1.53 17.61 14.77
CA TYR A 18 2.22 16.36 15.14
C TYR A 18 3.71 16.35 14.76
N GLY A 19 4.19 17.36 14.04
CA GLY A 19 5.57 17.38 13.54
C GLY A 19 5.86 16.39 12.43
N LEU A 20 4.82 15.80 11.79
CA LEU A 20 4.97 14.75 10.80
C LEU A 20 5.25 15.31 9.40
N TYR A 21 6.15 14.66 8.68
CA TYR A 21 6.45 14.98 7.30
C TYR A 21 5.65 14.10 6.33
N THR A 22 5.01 14.77 5.38
CA THR A 22 4.15 14.12 4.39
C THR A 22 4.72 14.31 2.99
N ALA A 23 4.69 13.26 2.17
CA ALA A 23 5.02 13.33 0.76
C ALA A 23 3.84 12.95 -0.13
N LEU A 24 3.80 13.54 -1.33
CA LEU A 24 2.88 13.21 -2.42
C LEU A 24 3.68 12.71 -3.62
N ILE A 25 3.33 11.53 -4.14
CA ILE A 25 3.89 10.99 -5.38
C ILE A 25 2.75 10.57 -6.30
N THR A 26 2.65 11.25 -7.43
CA THR A 26 1.74 10.89 -8.53
C THR A 26 2.53 10.77 -9.83
N GLY A 27 1.89 10.36 -10.92
CA GLY A 27 2.54 10.30 -12.22
C GLY A 27 3.14 11.63 -12.67
N SER A 28 2.55 12.76 -12.26
CA SER A 28 2.96 14.11 -12.67
C SER A 28 3.58 14.96 -11.57
N LYS A 29 3.35 14.63 -10.30
CA LYS A 29 3.78 15.47 -9.16
C LYS A 29 4.57 14.67 -8.13
N LYS A 30 5.59 15.31 -7.57
CA LYS A 30 6.38 14.84 -6.46
C LYS A 30 6.60 16.02 -5.53
N LEU A 31 6.06 15.95 -4.32
CA LEU A 31 6.06 17.05 -3.35
C LEU A 31 6.30 16.50 -1.95
N SER A 32 6.88 17.33 -1.07
CA SER A 32 6.88 17.08 0.37
C SER A 32 6.71 18.40 1.12
N ASN A 33 6.28 18.33 2.36
CA ASN A 33 6.24 19.47 3.28
C ASN A 33 7.57 19.63 4.05
N SER A 34 8.58 18.82 3.79
CA SER A 34 9.96 19.03 4.22
C SER A 34 10.68 19.98 3.26
N ARG A 35 11.53 20.85 3.82
CA ARG A 35 12.37 21.77 3.03
C ARG A 35 13.71 21.15 2.66
N ASN A 36 14.11 20.09 3.37
CA ASN A 36 15.43 19.47 3.26
C ASN A 36 15.41 18.25 2.37
N ILE A 37 14.25 17.69 2.04
CA ILE A 37 14.11 16.52 1.16
C ILE A 37 13.77 17.01 -0.25
N PRO A 38 14.60 16.70 -1.27
CA PRO A 38 14.31 17.04 -2.66
C PRO A 38 12.98 16.44 -3.14
N ASN A 39 12.21 17.20 -3.93
CA ASN A 39 10.94 16.77 -4.48
C ASN A 39 11.10 15.84 -5.70
N ASP A 40 11.89 14.81 -5.55
CA ASP A 40 12.16 13.78 -6.55
C ASP A 40 11.77 12.39 -6.02
N LEU A 41 11.55 11.44 -6.95
CA LEU A 41 11.06 10.11 -6.61
C LEU A 41 11.97 9.38 -5.63
N ASN A 42 13.26 9.30 -5.93
CA ASN A 42 14.22 8.52 -5.13
C ASN A 42 14.44 9.10 -3.72
N PRO A 43 14.71 10.41 -3.53
CA PRO A 43 14.83 10.99 -2.20
C PRO A 43 13.58 10.80 -1.34
N LEU A 44 12.39 11.03 -1.91
CA LEU A 44 11.13 10.87 -1.17
C LEU A 44 10.90 9.44 -0.73
N LEU A 45 11.08 8.46 -1.62
CA LEU A 45 10.92 7.04 -1.29
C LEU A 45 11.99 6.54 -0.33
N THR A 46 13.23 7.01 -0.46
CA THR A 46 14.32 6.65 0.45
C THR A 46 14.10 7.23 1.85
N CYS A 47 13.59 8.46 1.95
CA CYS A 47 13.24 9.05 3.25
C CYS A 47 11.97 8.44 3.87
N PHE A 48 11.09 7.83 3.07
CA PHE A 48 9.93 7.10 3.57
C PHE A 48 10.27 5.67 4.02
N SER A 49 11.20 5.00 3.34
CA SER A 49 11.62 3.63 3.66
C SER A 49 13.15 3.58 3.86
N PRO A 50 13.65 4.19 4.95
CA PRO A 50 15.06 4.52 5.11
C PRO A 50 15.97 3.30 5.26
N MET A 51 15.50 2.24 5.87
CA MET A 51 16.28 1.03 6.12
C MET A 51 16.37 0.18 4.86
N SER A 52 15.24 -0.08 4.21
CA SER A 52 15.18 -0.91 3.00
C SER A 52 15.78 -0.24 1.77
N LYS A 53 16.06 1.05 1.83
CA LYS A 53 16.64 1.86 0.75
C LYS A 53 17.98 2.51 1.10
N ASP A 54 18.65 2.06 2.17
CA ASP A 54 19.98 2.52 2.57
C ASP A 54 20.13 4.05 2.64
N LYS A 55 19.15 4.72 3.27
CA LYS A 55 19.10 6.19 3.38
C LYS A 55 20.40 6.79 3.91
N GLU A 56 21.00 6.19 4.93
CA GLU A 56 22.22 6.69 5.55
C GLU A 56 23.41 6.74 4.56
N GLN A 57 23.45 5.82 3.61
CA GLN A 57 24.48 5.80 2.58
C GLN A 57 24.17 6.78 1.44
N LEU A 58 22.89 6.80 0.99
CA LEU A 58 22.49 7.59 -0.17
C LEU A 58 22.30 9.07 0.16
N TYR A 59 21.75 9.38 1.32
CA TYR A 59 21.42 10.74 1.74
C TYR A 59 21.85 11.05 3.18
N PRO A 60 23.14 10.93 3.53
CA PRO A 60 23.64 11.09 4.90
C PRO A 60 23.40 12.50 5.49
N LYS A 61 23.19 13.50 4.63
CA LYS A 61 22.95 14.89 5.05
C LYS A 61 21.47 15.18 5.36
N ILE A 62 20.56 14.28 5.01
CA ILE A 62 19.13 14.44 5.25
C ILE A 62 18.77 13.72 6.54
N SER A 63 18.58 14.47 7.63
CA SER A 63 18.19 13.91 8.93
C SER A 63 16.69 13.55 8.99
N GLU A 64 15.86 14.27 8.24
CA GLU A 64 14.40 14.10 8.22
C GLU A 64 13.98 12.81 7.53
N GLY A 65 12.85 12.24 7.99
CA GLY A 65 12.14 11.13 7.33
C GLY A 65 10.82 11.62 6.73
N ILE A 66 10.16 10.78 5.98
CA ILE A 66 8.77 10.93 5.56
C ILE A 66 7.92 9.96 6.39
N ASP A 67 6.96 10.49 7.13
CA ASP A 67 6.09 9.70 8.01
C ASP A 67 4.82 9.21 7.28
N LEU A 68 4.33 10.01 6.33
CA LEU A 68 3.16 9.67 5.52
C LEU A 68 3.46 9.85 4.03
N LEU A 69 3.26 8.79 3.26
CA LEU A 69 3.35 8.82 1.81
C LEU A 69 1.95 8.71 1.19
N ILE A 70 1.51 9.74 0.49
CA ILE A 70 0.30 9.74 -0.33
C ILE A 70 0.72 9.47 -1.77
N ALA A 71 0.22 8.40 -2.34
CA ALA A 71 0.64 8.00 -3.68
C ALA A 71 -0.50 7.44 -4.52
N THR A 72 -0.36 7.56 -5.82
CA THR A 72 -1.17 6.84 -6.80
C THR A 72 -0.46 5.54 -7.21
N ASP A 73 -1.10 4.74 -8.04
CA ASP A 73 -0.53 3.48 -8.53
C ASP A 73 0.77 3.65 -9.34
N CYS A 74 1.23 4.88 -9.59
CA CYS A 74 2.52 5.13 -10.25
C CYS A 74 3.74 4.58 -9.51
N ILE A 75 3.63 4.34 -8.19
CA ILE A 75 4.68 3.69 -7.39
C ILE A 75 4.44 2.18 -7.21
N SER A 76 3.42 1.64 -7.90
CA SER A 76 3.02 0.24 -7.73
C SER A 76 4.00 -0.77 -8.33
N GLU A 77 4.95 -0.36 -9.16
CA GLU A 77 5.92 -1.27 -9.77
C GLU A 77 7.35 -1.05 -9.26
N GLY A 78 7.99 -2.14 -8.84
CA GLY A 78 9.43 -2.17 -8.54
C GLY A 78 9.88 -1.53 -7.22
N GLN A 79 9.02 -0.85 -6.47
CA GLN A 79 9.45 -0.16 -5.24
C GLN A 79 9.39 -1.10 -4.03
N ASN A 80 10.45 -1.05 -3.21
CA ASN A 80 10.50 -1.68 -1.90
C ASN A 80 10.15 -0.65 -0.83
N LEU A 81 9.10 -0.89 -0.04
CA LEU A 81 8.60 -0.02 1.01
C LEU A 81 8.37 -0.81 2.31
N GLN A 82 9.19 -1.82 2.55
CA GLN A 82 9.01 -2.78 3.65
C GLN A 82 9.27 -2.21 5.05
N ASP A 83 9.72 -0.97 5.17
CA ASP A 83 9.81 -0.28 6.47
C ASP A 83 8.43 0.23 6.93
N CYS A 84 7.45 0.28 6.02
CA CYS A 84 6.09 0.70 6.30
C CYS A 84 5.29 -0.46 6.91
N ASP A 85 4.55 -0.18 7.98
CA ASP A 85 3.69 -1.13 8.71
C ASP A 85 2.20 -0.82 8.58
N TYR A 86 1.83 0.26 7.87
CA TYR A 86 0.47 0.73 7.77
C TYR A 86 0.09 1.12 6.35
N LEU A 87 -0.88 0.44 5.74
CA LEU A 87 -1.37 0.71 4.39
C LEU A 87 -2.83 1.17 4.42
N ILE A 88 -3.09 2.34 3.86
CA ILE A 88 -4.45 2.86 3.68
C ILE A 88 -4.80 2.86 2.20
N ASN A 89 -5.78 2.05 1.80
CA ASN A 89 -6.41 2.13 0.50
C ASN A 89 -7.58 3.11 0.57
N TYR A 90 -7.31 4.40 0.33
CA TYR A 90 -8.31 5.45 0.39
C TYR A 90 -9.35 5.30 -0.73
N ASP A 91 -8.88 5.08 -1.96
CA ASP A 91 -9.71 4.64 -3.08
C ASP A 91 -9.48 3.15 -3.30
N ILE A 92 -10.42 2.32 -2.87
CA ILE A 92 -10.31 0.89 -3.11
C ILE A 92 -10.57 0.60 -4.59
N HIS A 93 -9.61 -0.08 -5.21
CA HIS A 93 -9.74 -0.45 -6.61
C HIS A 93 -10.66 -1.66 -6.74
N TRP A 94 -11.59 -1.63 -7.71
CA TRP A 94 -12.49 -2.76 -8.00
C TRP A 94 -11.75 -4.05 -8.42
N ASN A 95 -10.53 -3.92 -8.96
CA ASN A 95 -9.66 -5.06 -9.24
C ASN A 95 -8.78 -5.37 -8.02
N PRO A 96 -9.02 -6.49 -7.33
CA PRO A 96 -8.29 -6.87 -6.13
C PRO A 96 -6.79 -7.09 -6.36
N VAL A 97 -6.36 -7.40 -7.58
CA VAL A 97 -4.94 -7.53 -7.94
C VAL A 97 -4.16 -6.25 -7.61
N ARG A 98 -4.76 -5.08 -7.81
CA ARG A 98 -4.13 -3.80 -7.45
C ARG A 98 -3.88 -3.67 -5.96
N ILE A 99 -4.83 -4.09 -5.13
CA ILE A 99 -4.70 -4.07 -3.66
C ILE A 99 -3.59 -5.03 -3.22
N ILE A 100 -3.56 -6.23 -3.79
CA ILE A 100 -2.51 -7.23 -3.54
C ILE A 100 -1.13 -6.69 -3.96
N GLN A 101 -1.05 -6.02 -5.11
CA GLN A 101 0.20 -5.40 -5.56
C GLN A 101 0.67 -4.28 -4.63
N ARG A 102 -0.24 -3.44 -4.11
CA ARG A 102 0.10 -2.41 -3.11
C ARG A 102 0.62 -3.05 -1.83
N PHE A 103 -0.09 -4.07 -1.31
CA PHE A 103 0.32 -4.81 -0.12
C PHE A 103 1.70 -5.45 -0.31
N GLY A 104 1.95 -6.13 -1.42
CA GLY A 104 3.23 -6.78 -1.73
C GLY A 104 4.43 -5.81 -1.89
N ARG A 105 4.23 -4.48 -1.79
CA ARG A 105 5.34 -3.50 -1.69
C ARG A 105 5.84 -3.35 -0.27
N ILE A 106 4.99 -3.63 0.69
CA ILE A 106 5.22 -3.46 2.13
C ILE A 106 5.54 -4.82 2.74
N ASP A 107 4.74 -5.84 2.42
CA ASP A 107 4.93 -7.21 2.88
C ASP A 107 5.97 -7.92 2.01
N ARG A 108 7.19 -7.99 2.51
CA ARG A 108 8.32 -8.66 1.84
C ARG A 108 9.18 -9.41 2.83
N ILE A 109 9.81 -10.46 2.33
CA ILE A 109 10.84 -11.22 3.05
C ILE A 109 11.94 -10.24 3.49
N GLY A 110 12.25 -10.22 4.78
CA GLY A 110 13.23 -9.30 5.38
C GLY A 110 12.62 -8.02 5.94
N SER A 111 11.29 -7.85 5.93
CA SER A 111 10.63 -6.81 6.74
C SER A 111 10.95 -7.01 8.21
N LYS A 112 11.15 -5.90 8.94
CA LYS A 112 11.30 -5.91 10.40
C LYS A 112 9.97 -5.83 11.13
N ASN A 113 8.89 -5.59 10.40
CA ASN A 113 7.56 -5.49 10.95
C ASN A 113 6.95 -6.89 11.05
N ASP A 114 6.59 -7.31 12.25
CA ASP A 114 5.92 -8.59 12.51
C ASP A 114 4.46 -8.58 12.01
N THR A 115 3.87 -7.40 11.92
CA THR A 115 2.49 -7.19 11.49
C THR A 115 2.36 -5.96 10.60
N ILE A 116 1.48 -6.04 9.61
CA ILE A 116 1.12 -4.92 8.74
C ILE A 116 -0.38 -4.68 8.88
N THR A 117 -0.73 -3.44 9.21
CA THR A 117 -2.14 -3.02 9.28
C THR A 117 -2.60 -2.50 7.93
N MET A 118 -3.70 -3.04 7.42
CA MET A 118 -4.30 -2.56 6.18
C MET A 118 -5.71 -2.03 6.43
N VAL A 119 -5.94 -0.77 6.05
CA VAL A 119 -7.24 -0.10 6.10
C VAL A 119 -7.77 0.12 4.70
N ASN A 120 -9.02 -0.26 4.46
CA ASN A 120 -9.71 -0.09 3.18
C ASN A 120 -10.93 0.80 3.36
N PHE A 121 -10.98 1.92 2.64
CA PHE A 121 -12.18 2.74 2.53
C PHE A 121 -13.02 2.21 1.37
N TRP A 122 -14.19 1.69 1.70
CA TRP A 122 -15.13 1.16 0.73
C TRP A 122 -16.00 2.29 0.17
N PRO A 123 -16.28 2.29 -1.14
CA PRO A 123 -17.20 3.26 -1.72
C PRO A 123 -18.63 3.03 -1.21
N ASP A 124 -19.43 4.09 -1.18
CA ASP A 124 -20.86 4.00 -0.95
C ASP A 124 -21.54 3.46 -2.21
N VAL A 125 -21.67 2.14 -2.25
CA VAL A 125 -22.30 1.39 -3.36
C VAL A 125 -23.51 0.63 -2.83
N THR A 126 -24.37 0.15 -3.74
CA THR A 126 -25.48 -0.73 -3.34
C THR A 126 -24.94 -1.94 -2.58
N LEU A 127 -25.72 -2.44 -1.61
CA LEU A 127 -25.33 -3.54 -0.75
C LEU A 127 -24.83 -4.77 -1.55
N ASP A 128 -25.50 -5.11 -2.64
CA ASP A 128 -25.11 -6.25 -3.48
C ASP A 128 -23.77 -6.02 -4.19
N ALA A 129 -23.54 -4.82 -4.70
CA ALA A 129 -22.27 -4.48 -5.34
C ALA A 129 -21.11 -4.46 -4.30
N TYR A 130 -21.38 -3.99 -3.09
CA TYR A 130 -20.45 -3.99 -1.97
C TYR A 130 -20.06 -5.42 -1.55
N ILE A 131 -21.04 -6.30 -1.33
CA ILE A 131 -20.82 -7.70 -0.93
C ILE A 131 -19.98 -8.42 -1.98
N ASN A 132 -20.32 -8.28 -3.25
CA ASN A 132 -19.58 -8.90 -4.35
C ASN A 132 -18.14 -8.38 -4.45
N LEU A 133 -17.93 -7.07 -4.28
CA LEU A 133 -16.58 -6.49 -4.31
C LEU A 133 -15.75 -6.97 -3.13
N LYS A 134 -16.31 -6.93 -1.92
CA LYS A 134 -15.65 -7.38 -0.69
C LYS A 134 -15.24 -8.84 -0.78
N GLN A 135 -16.14 -9.73 -1.17
CA GLN A 135 -15.85 -11.16 -1.32
C GLN A 135 -14.72 -11.43 -2.33
N ARG A 136 -14.72 -10.73 -3.48
CA ARG A 136 -13.65 -10.87 -4.49
C ARG A 136 -12.28 -10.46 -3.94
N VAL A 137 -12.22 -9.37 -3.20
CA VAL A 137 -10.97 -8.88 -2.61
C VAL A 137 -10.45 -9.84 -1.55
N GLU A 138 -11.30 -10.22 -0.60
CA GLU A 138 -10.96 -11.11 0.51
C GLU A 138 -10.52 -12.49 0.01
N SER A 139 -11.26 -13.08 -0.93
CA SER A 139 -10.91 -14.40 -1.51
C SER A 139 -9.56 -14.40 -2.20
N ARG A 140 -9.24 -13.34 -2.95
CA ARG A 140 -7.93 -13.27 -3.62
C ARG A 140 -6.78 -12.94 -2.69
N MET A 141 -7.02 -12.16 -1.62
CA MET A 141 -6.02 -11.95 -0.57
C MET A 141 -5.71 -13.25 0.17
N LEU A 142 -6.74 -14.03 0.49
CA LEU A 142 -6.57 -15.34 1.10
C LEU A 142 -5.70 -16.25 0.22
N ILE A 143 -5.99 -16.34 -1.08
CA ILE A 143 -5.22 -17.14 -2.03
C ILE A 143 -3.76 -16.66 -2.13
N SER A 144 -3.53 -15.35 -2.10
CA SER A 144 -2.18 -14.78 -2.15
C SER A 144 -1.38 -15.10 -0.89
N ASN A 145 -1.99 -14.98 0.29
CA ASN A 145 -1.35 -15.35 1.55
C ASN A 145 -1.01 -16.85 1.60
N MET A 146 -1.92 -17.68 1.14
CA MET A 146 -1.73 -19.13 1.05
C MET A 146 -0.57 -19.49 0.12
N ALA A 147 -0.45 -18.83 -1.02
CA ALA A 147 0.64 -19.04 -1.97
C ALA A 147 2.01 -18.57 -1.44
N SER A 148 2.04 -17.57 -0.54
CA SER A 148 3.28 -17.05 0.02
C SER A 148 3.81 -17.86 1.21
N THR A 149 2.95 -18.59 1.92
CA THR A 149 3.32 -19.41 3.09
C THR A 149 3.83 -20.80 2.73
N GLY A 150 3.72 -21.24 1.46
CA GLY A 150 4.21 -22.54 1.01
C GLY A 150 3.55 -23.75 1.67
N ASP A 151 2.37 -23.56 2.23
CA ASP A 151 1.65 -24.60 2.98
C ASP A 151 0.91 -25.50 1.99
N ASP A 152 1.53 -26.64 1.64
CA ASP A 152 0.98 -27.67 0.76
C ASP A 152 -0.27 -28.37 1.30
N ASN A 153 -0.69 -28.05 2.54
CA ASN A 153 -1.86 -28.63 3.19
C ASN A 153 -3.22 -28.04 2.76
N ILE A 154 -3.22 -27.13 1.78
CA ILE A 154 -4.41 -26.40 1.34
C ILE A 154 -5.31 -27.24 0.43
N LEU A 155 -4.87 -28.42 0.01
CA LEU A 155 -5.65 -29.32 -0.85
C LEU A 155 -6.85 -30.00 -0.17
N ASN A 156 -7.01 -29.83 1.14
CA ASN A 156 -8.08 -30.46 1.94
C ASN A 156 -9.16 -29.50 2.43
N THR A 157 -9.25 -28.28 1.91
CA THR A 157 -10.37 -27.39 2.23
C THR A 157 -11.58 -27.71 1.34
N ASP A 158 -12.70 -27.90 2.00
CA ASP A 158 -14.04 -28.30 1.60
C ASP A 158 -14.41 -28.12 0.11
N GLU A 159 -15.16 -29.11 -0.42
CA GLU A 159 -15.74 -29.14 -1.77
C GLU A 159 -16.46 -27.83 -2.18
N LYS A 160 -16.97 -27.06 -1.24
CA LYS A 160 -17.57 -25.73 -1.46
C LYS A 160 -16.59 -24.70 -2.00
N ASP A 161 -15.32 -24.74 -1.57
CA ASP A 161 -14.28 -23.84 -2.06
C ASP A 161 -13.84 -24.19 -3.50
N LEU A 162 -13.92 -25.48 -3.84
CA LEU A 162 -13.64 -25.97 -5.20
C LEU A 162 -14.75 -25.59 -6.19
N GLU A 163 -15.99 -25.64 -5.79
CA GLU A 163 -17.13 -25.18 -6.59
C GLU A 163 -17.07 -23.67 -6.84
N TYR A 164 -16.74 -22.89 -5.83
CA TYR A 164 -16.53 -21.44 -5.96
C TYR A 164 -15.40 -21.12 -6.94
N ARG A 165 -14.30 -21.88 -6.90
CA ARG A 165 -13.17 -21.73 -7.85
C ARG A 165 -13.57 -22.07 -9.28
N LYS A 166 -14.38 -23.11 -9.50
CA LYS A 166 -14.87 -23.48 -10.84
C LYS A 166 -15.75 -22.39 -11.45
N ILE A 167 -16.62 -21.76 -10.68
CA ILE A 167 -17.49 -20.68 -11.14
C ILE A 167 -16.69 -19.43 -11.51
N GLN A 168 -15.57 -19.16 -10.82
CA GLN A 168 -14.70 -18.01 -11.11
C GLN A 168 -13.85 -18.21 -12.38
N LEU A 169 -13.54 -19.44 -12.75
CA LEU A 169 -12.74 -19.78 -13.94
C LEU A 169 -13.58 -19.85 -15.23
N GLN A 170 -14.89 -19.88 -15.13
CA GLN A 170 -15.83 -19.95 -16.27
C GLN A 170 -16.38 -18.59 -16.73
N LYS A 171 -15.94 -17.50 -16.13
CA LYS A 171 -16.23 -16.12 -16.51
C LYS A 171 -14.95 -15.36 -16.85
#